data_0ce7738a3d979b58620f4bcffdc2ca55
#
_entry.id   0ce7738a3d979b58620f4bcffdc2ca55
#
_cell.length_a   1.000
_cell.length_b   1.000
_cell.length_c   1.000
_cell.angle_alpha   90.00
_cell.angle_beta   90.00
_cell.angle_gamma   90.00
#
_symmetry.space_group_name_H-M   'P 1'
#
loop_
_entity.id
_entity.type
_entity.pdbx_description
1 polymer ?
#
loop_
_entity_poly.entity_id
_entity_poly.type
_entity_poly.pdbx_seq_one_letter_code
_entity_poly.pdbx_strand_id
1 'polypeptide(L)'
;VLRGDLHDYSKKGFLFSSYRPNDNKKDLKSIISGSPDNFGGVYDSPSHSINFLEVHDDYCFSDFLRLSTGVNDKNDIILDKSNHILLSSKLSKMNKLGAFILFTSQGVPLVHQGQEWGHSQIIQKTDIMDLDVYKMDPNPYNKDNETNWVNWNEIKQNEDLVRFYKKLIKIRKENTLLRNKDYRILKFIEFENRYFLGYKVNETMIAF
;
A
#
# COMPACT_ATOMS: atom_id res chain seq x y z
N VAL A 1 4.14 -9.80 0.16
CA VAL A 1 3.96 -10.03 1.61
C VAL A 1 2.85 -9.15 2.18
N LEU A 2 2.98 -7.81 2.14
CA LEU A 2 1.99 -6.91 2.76
C LEU A 2 0.65 -6.92 2.00
N ARG A 3 0.69 -6.68 0.74
CA ARG A 3 -0.46 -6.57 -0.17
C ARG A 3 -0.94 -7.95 -0.65
N GLY A 4 -0.06 -8.86 -0.91
CA GLY A 4 -0.29 -10.15 -1.53
C GLY A 4 0.38 -10.26 -2.90
N ASP A 5 -0.06 -11.21 -3.71
CA ASP A 5 0.41 -11.39 -5.07
C ASP A 5 -0.30 -10.41 -6.01
N LEU A 6 0.43 -9.76 -6.90
CA LEU A 6 -0.09 -8.74 -7.82
C LEU A 6 -0.91 -9.35 -8.95
N HIS A 7 -0.59 -10.57 -9.31
CA HIS A 7 -1.21 -11.29 -10.45
C HIS A 7 -2.22 -12.34 -10.02
N ASP A 8 -2.23 -12.70 -8.73
CA ASP A 8 -3.14 -13.69 -8.15
C ASP A 8 -3.79 -13.16 -6.87
N TYR A 9 -4.94 -12.50 -7.00
CA TYR A 9 -5.69 -11.88 -5.88
C TYR A 9 -6.18 -12.87 -4.84
N SER A 10 -6.11 -14.19 -5.11
CA SER A 10 -6.41 -15.22 -4.12
C SER A 10 -5.29 -15.36 -3.08
N LYS A 11 -4.06 -15.04 -3.46
CA LYS A 11 -2.89 -15.03 -2.58
C LYS A 11 -2.79 -13.72 -1.82
N LYS A 12 -3.60 -13.62 -0.79
CA LYS A 12 -3.74 -12.42 0.03
C LYS A 12 -2.58 -12.25 1.01
N GLY A 13 -2.11 -11.02 1.18
CA GLY A 13 -1.07 -10.66 2.15
C GLY A 13 -1.62 -10.29 3.53
N PHE A 14 -0.75 -9.71 4.35
CA PHE A 14 -1.06 -9.33 5.73
C PHE A 14 -2.30 -8.42 5.86
N LEU A 15 -2.51 -7.49 4.95
CA LEU A 15 -3.65 -6.55 4.98
C LEU A 15 -5.02 -7.23 4.94
N PHE A 16 -5.10 -8.48 4.53
CA PHE A 16 -6.35 -9.21 4.37
C PHE A 16 -6.64 -10.21 5.49
N SER A 17 -5.90 -10.16 6.59
CA SER A 17 -5.99 -11.12 7.70
C SER A 17 -5.80 -12.59 7.27
N SER A 18 -5.30 -12.82 6.07
CA SER A 18 -5.00 -14.16 5.53
C SER A 18 -3.56 -14.58 5.80
N TYR A 19 -2.86 -13.76 6.54
CA TYR A 19 -1.49 -13.99 6.91
C TYR A 19 -1.39 -15.21 7.82
N ARG A 20 -0.68 -16.24 7.36
CA ARG A 20 -0.34 -17.40 8.18
C ARG A 20 1.02 -17.17 8.84
N PRO A 21 1.09 -17.05 10.17
CA PRO A 21 2.31 -16.64 10.87
C PRO A 21 3.51 -17.55 10.64
N ASN A 22 3.28 -18.82 10.37
CA ASN A 22 4.37 -19.78 10.23
C ASN A 22 5.15 -19.63 8.93
N ASP A 23 4.52 -19.05 7.90
CA ASP A 23 5.15 -18.96 6.58
C ASP A 23 5.84 -17.61 6.33
N ASN A 24 5.43 -16.51 7.02
CA ASN A 24 5.82 -15.17 6.58
C ASN A 24 6.11 -14.13 7.69
N LYS A 25 6.17 -14.46 8.98
CA LYS A 25 6.61 -13.48 10.00
C LYS A 25 8.01 -12.94 9.71
N LYS A 26 8.89 -13.81 9.22
CA LYS A 26 10.24 -13.44 8.81
C LYS A 26 10.21 -12.42 7.69
N ASP A 27 9.34 -12.62 6.70
CA ASP A 27 9.22 -11.73 5.54
C ASP A 27 8.65 -10.37 5.94
N LEU A 28 7.66 -10.32 6.84
CA LEU A 28 7.11 -9.05 7.31
C LEU A 28 8.12 -8.29 8.18
N LYS A 29 8.85 -8.97 9.06
CA LYS A 29 9.97 -8.39 9.81
C LYS A 29 11.06 -7.86 8.88
N SER A 30 11.40 -8.62 7.84
CA SER A 30 12.35 -8.20 6.81
C SER A 30 11.91 -6.91 6.15
N ILE A 31 10.68 -6.82 5.66
CA ILE A 31 10.15 -5.62 4.99
C ILE A 31 10.16 -4.42 5.94
N ILE A 32 9.69 -4.58 7.18
CA ILE A 32 9.67 -3.51 8.18
C ILE A 32 11.09 -3.02 8.49
N SER A 33 12.06 -3.92 8.47
CA SER A 33 13.48 -3.60 8.73
C SER A 33 14.22 -3.05 7.51
N GLY A 34 13.55 -2.85 6.36
CA GLY A 34 14.19 -2.40 5.12
C GLY A 34 14.88 -3.51 4.35
N SER A 35 14.37 -4.73 4.44
CA SER A 35 14.84 -5.93 3.72
C SER A 35 16.34 -6.24 3.87
N PRO A 36 16.88 -6.22 5.11
CA PRO A 36 18.29 -6.55 5.33
C PRO A 36 18.55 -8.06 5.16
N ASP A 37 19.78 -8.40 4.80
CA ASP A 37 20.23 -9.77 4.55
C ASP A 37 20.00 -10.70 5.76
N ASN A 38 20.25 -10.23 6.96
CA ASN A 38 20.04 -10.98 8.21
C ASN A 38 18.59 -11.41 8.47
N PHE A 39 17.62 -10.78 7.81
CA PHE A 39 16.21 -11.18 7.83
C PHE A 39 15.77 -11.85 6.52
N GLY A 40 16.74 -12.30 5.69
CA GLY A 40 16.46 -12.94 4.41
C GLY A 40 16.13 -11.95 3.30
N GLY A 41 16.44 -10.68 3.48
CA GLY A 41 16.44 -9.67 2.43
C GLY A 41 17.75 -9.67 1.62
N VAL A 42 18.02 -8.59 0.89
CA VAL A 42 19.14 -8.49 -0.07
C VAL A 42 19.99 -7.25 0.14
N TYR A 43 19.74 -6.47 1.18
CA TYR A 43 20.43 -5.19 1.38
C TYR A 43 21.27 -5.17 2.66
N ASP A 44 22.43 -4.52 2.59
CA ASP A 44 23.29 -4.28 3.76
C ASP A 44 22.72 -3.19 4.69
N SER A 45 21.88 -2.31 4.16
CA SER A 45 21.32 -1.18 4.89
C SER A 45 19.88 -0.87 4.44
N PRO A 46 19.01 -0.48 5.37
CA PRO A 46 17.68 0.00 5.04
C PRO A 46 17.64 1.15 4.02
N SER A 47 18.71 1.95 3.95
CA SER A 47 18.80 3.06 3.00
C SER A 47 18.83 2.62 1.53
N HIS A 48 19.07 1.34 1.25
CA HIS A 48 19.04 0.77 -0.09
C HIS A 48 17.66 0.20 -0.47
N SER A 49 16.74 0.13 0.48
CA SER A 49 15.39 -0.38 0.25
C SER A 49 14.41 0.75 -0.07
N ILE A 50 13.71 0.64 -1.20
CA ILE A 50 12.57 1.49 -1.52
C ILE A 50 11.29 0.69 -1.27
N ASN A 51 10.46 1.16 -0.35
CA ASN A 51 9.20 0.53 0.03
C ASN A 51 8.04 1.27 -0.60
N PHE A 52 7.10 0.55 -1.20
CA PHE A 52 5.91 1.13 -1.82
C PHE A 52 4.71 0.19 -1.71
N LEU A 53 3.52 0.75 -1.85
CA LEU A 53 2.26 0.01 -1.95
C LEU A 53 1.76 -0.06 -3.39
N GLU A 54 2.06 0.96 -4.19
CA GLU A 54 1.82 1.03 -5.62
C GLU A 54 2.93 1.84 -6.31
N VAL A 55 3.11 1.60 -7.59
CA VAL A 55 3.95 2.37 -8.51
C VAL A 55 3.19 2.55 -9.82
N HIS A 56 3.86 2.98 -10.88
CA HIS A 56 3.27 3.13 -12.21
C HIS A 56 2.86 1.81 -12.88
N ASP A 57 3.42 0.68 -12.45
CA ASP A 57 3.05 -0.66 -12.92
C ASP A 57 1.94 -1.25 -12.08
N ASP A 58 1.18 -2.17 -12.67
CA ASP A 58 0.07 -2.91 -12.07
C ASP A 58 -1.12 -2.02 -11.62
N TYR A 59 -2.12 -2.64 -10.99
CA TYR A 59 -3.23 -1.89 -10.41
C TYR A 59 -2.78 -0.94 -9.31
N CYS A 60 -3.34 0.27 -9.29
CA CYS A 60 -3.19 1.15 -8.15
C CYS A 60 -3.69 0.47 -6.86
N PHE A 61 -3.20 0.93 -5.71
CA PHE A 61 -3.43 0.24 -4.44
C PHE A 61 -4.90 0.11 -4.07
N SER A 62 -5.69 1.14 -4.32
CA SER A 62 -7.12 1.11 -4.01
C SER A 62 -7.91 0.16 -4.91
N ASP A 63 -7.58 0.06 -6.20
CA ASP A 63 -8.19 -0.89 -7.11
C ASP A 63 -7.79 -2.33 -6.76
N PHE A 64 -6.51 -2.54 -6.42
CA PHE A 64 -6.06 -3.82 -5.88
C PHE A 64 -6.84 -4.24 -4.63
N LEU A 65 -7.10 -3.32 -3.69
CA LEU A 65 -7.91 -3.62 -2.51
C LEU A 65 -9.35 -4.00 -2.85
N ARG A 66 -9.97 -3.32 -3.83
CA ARG A 66 -11.32 -3.64 -4.31
C ARG A 66 -11.41 -5.05 -4.88
N LEU A 67 -10.48 -5.39 -5.77
CA LEU A 67 -10.40 -6.71 -6.40
C LEU A 67 -10.16 -7.81 -5.36
N SER A 68 -9.17 -7.62 -4.50
CA SER A 68 -8.78 -8.63 -3.51
C SER A 68 -9.82 -8.83 -2.41
N THR A 69 -10.70 -7.87 -2.16
CA THR A 69 -11.82 -8.00 -1.21
C THR A 69 -13.11 -8.50 -1.85
N GLY A 70 -13.16 -8.59 -3.18
CA GLY A 70 -14.36 -8.94 -3.93
C GLY A 70 -15.42 -7.83 -3.93
N VAL A 71 -15.03 -6.58 -3.63
CA VAL A 71 -15.93 -5.41 -3.78
C VAL A 71 -16.18 -5.14 -5.24
N ASN A 72 -15.16 -5.35 -6.08
CA ASN A 72 -15.27 -5.32 -7.53
C ASN A 72 -14.66 -6.57 -8.15
N ASP A 73 -15.13 -6.90 -9.37
CA ASP A 73 -14.50 -7.82 -10.30
C ASP A 73 -13.71 -7.05 -11.37
N LYS A 74 -12.69 -7.70 -11.96
CA LYS A 74 -11.88 -7.11 -13.03
C LYS A 74 -12.66 -6.73 -14.28
N ASN A 75 -13.84 -7.33 -14.48
CA ASN A 75 -14.71 -7.08 -15.62
C ASN A 75 -15.82 -6.06 -15.33
N ASP A 76 -15.89 -5.51 -14.12
CA ASP A 76 -16.88 -4.50 -13.76
C ASP A 76 -16.73 -3.25 -14.63
N ILE A 77 -17.86 -2.75 -15.14
CA ILE A 77 -17.94 -1.50 -15.90
C ILE A 77 -18.25 -0.35 -14.94
N ILE A 78 -17.33 0.60 -14.84
CA ILE A 78 -17.38 1.72 -13.90
C ILE A 78 -17.69 2.99 -14.66
N LEU A 79 -18.97 3.36 -14.72
CA LEU A 79 -19.43 4.58 -15.39
C LEU A 79 -19.38 5.83 -14.50
N ASP A 80 -19.46 5.65 -13.18
CA ASP A 80 -19.35 6.73 -12.20
C ASP A 80 -18.06 6.58 -11.38
N LYS A 81 -16.99 7.13 -11.91
CA LYS A 81 -15.67 7.12 -11.26
C LYS A 81 -15.70 7.85 -9.91
N SER A 82 -16.48 8.92 -9.79
CA SER A 82 -16.54 9.71 -8.55
C SER A 82 -17.08 8.90 -7.39
N ASN A 83 -18.15 8.14 -7.62
CA ASN A 83 -18.71 7.24 -6.61
C ASN A 83 -17.82 6.02 -6.36
N HIS A 84 -17.18 5.51 -7.42
CA HIS A 84 -16.27 4.37 -7.30
C HIS A 84 -15.05 4.68 -6.44
N ILE A 85 -14.47 5.87 -6.53
CA ILE A 85 -13.31 6.30 -5.76
C ILE A 85 -13.62 6.37 -4.26
N LEU A 86 -14.85 6.67 -3.87
CA LEU A 86 -15.25 6.72 -2.46
C LEU A 86 -14.97 5.37 -1.77
N LEU A 87 -14.09 5.38 -0.80
CA LEU A 87 -13.71 4.16 -0.10
C LEU A 87 -14.73 3.81 0.99
N SER A 88 -15.20 2.57 0.98
CA SER A 88 -15.94 2.04 2.13
C SER A 88 -15.08 2.07 3.40
N SER A 89 -15.71 2.03 4.58
CA SER A 89 -15.01 1.99 5.86
C SER A 89 -13.95 0.88 5.93
N LYS A 90 -14.26 -0.29 5.35
CA LYS A 90 -13.32 -1.42 5.29
C LYS A 90 -12.11 -1.10 4.42
N LEU A 91 -12.31 -0.63 3.20
CA LEU A 91 -11.22 -0.30 2.27
C LEU A 91 -10.37 0.86 2.79
N SER A 92 -11.00 1.89 3.37
CA SER A 92 -10.29 3.00 4.02
C SER A 92 -9.38 2.52 5.16
N LYS A 93 -9.88 1.63 6.03
CA LYS A 93 -9.06 1.04 7.11
C LYS A 93 -7.88 0.23 6.57
N MET A 94 -8.09 -0.55 5.51
CA MET A 94 -7.03 -1.35 4.89
C MET A 94 -5.97 -0.46 4.23
N ASN A 95 -6.39 0.61 3.54
CA ASN A 95 -5.47 1.58 2.96
C ASN A 95 -4.66 2.27 4.06
N LYS A 96 -5.31 2.73 5.13
CA LYS A 96 -4.64 3.34 6.29
C LYS A 96 -3.64 2.39 6.96
N LEU A 97 -3.98 1.11 7.09
CA LEU A 97 -3.05 0.12 7.65
C LEU A 97 -1.81 -0.06 6.76
N GLY A 98 -2.01 -0.16 5.44
CA GLY A 98 -0.90 -0.20 4.49
C GLY A 98 0.01 1.02 4.59
N ALA A 99 -0.59 2.21 4.58
CA ALA A 99 0.14 3.47 4.74
C ALA A 99 0.88 3.54 6.09
N PHE A 100 0.24 3.11 7.18
CA PHE A 100 0.87 3.08 8.50
C PHE A 100 2.14 2.22 8.49
N ILE A 101 2.07 1.01 7.94
CA ILE A 101 3.23 0.12 7.84
C ILE A 101 4.30 0.73 6.93
N LEU A 102 3.91 1.30 5.78
CA LEU A 102 4.84 1.95 4.85
C LEU A 102 5.66 3.06 5.54
N PHE A 103 4.99 3.96 6.26
CA PHE A 103 5.65 5.11 6.85
C PHE A 103 6.38 4.83 8.17
N THR A 104 6.05 3.73 8.84
CA THR A 104 6.73 3.31 10.07
C THR A 104 7.85 2.31 9.84
N SER A 105 7.94 1.69 8.66
CA SER A 105 9.04 0.79 8.28
C SER A 105 10.35 1.55 8.04
N GLN A 106 11.47 0.87 8.23
CA GLN A 106 12.78 1.33 7.78
C GLN A 106 12.84 1.35 6.24
N GLY A 107 13.81 2.05 5.67
CA GLY A 107 13.93 2.22 4.22
C GLY A 107 13.32 3.52 3.72
N VAL A 108 13.28 3.69 2.41
CA VAL A 108 12.79 4.89 1.74
C VAL A 108 11.34 4.65 1.30
N PRO A 109 10.34 5.32 1.88
CA PRO A 109 8.96 5.18 1.43
C PRO A 109 8.76 5.93 0.10
N LEU A 110 8.17 5.26 -0.88
CA LEU A 110 7.70 5.85 -2.12
C LEU A 110 6.18 5.83 -2.11
N VAL A 111 5.57 6.96 -2.46
CA VAL A 111 4.12 7.12 -2.60
C VAL A 111 3.83 7.53 -4.03
N HIS A 112 3.08 6.72 -4.75
CA HIS A 112 2.59 7.10 -6.07
C HIS A 112 1.50 8.17 -5.91
N GLN A 113 1.54 9.19 -6.75
CA GLN A 113 0.62 10.33 -6.68
C GLN A 113 -0.82 9.86 -6.91
N GLY A 114 -1.70 10.13 -5.95
CA GLY A 114 -3.07 9.64 -5.96
C GLY A 114 -3.33 8.56 -4.91
N GLN A 115 -2.33 7.82 -4.50
CA GLN A 115 -2.44 6.80 -3.46
C GLN A 115 -3.01 7.37 -2.16
N GLU A 116 -2.63 8.60 -1.79
CA GLU A 116 -3.02 9.26 -0.55
C GLU A 116 -4.49 9.68 -0.49
N TRP A 117 -5.22 9.66 -1.60
CA TRP A 117 -6.69 9.79 -1.61
C TRP A 117 -7.40 8.59 -2.22
N GLY A 118 -6.67 7.51 -2.48
CA GLY A 118 -7.25 6.27 -2.95
C GLY A 118 -7.79 6.36 -4.37
N HIS A 119 -7.02 6.98 -5.28
CA HIS A 119 -7.38 7.11 -6.68
C HIS A 119 -7.70 5.76 -7.31
N SER A 120 -8.37 5.80 -8.44
CA SER A 120 -8.67 4.65 -9.28
C SER A 120 -8.33 4.96 -10.73
N GLN A 121 -7.73 4.01 -11.41
CA GLN A 121 -7.31 4.16 -12.80
C GLN A 121 -8.30 3.42 -13.71
N ILE A 122 -9.32 4.14 -14.16
CA ILE A 122 -10.37 3.60 -15.03
C ILE A 122 -10.04 3.93 -16.48
N ILE A 123 -10.05 2.91 -17.34
CA ILE A 123 -9.76 3.04 -18.76
C ILE A 123 -10.75 3.99 -19.41
N GLN A 124 -10.25 5.11 -19.92
CA GLN A 124 -11.07 6.13 -20.58
C GLN A 124 -11.31 5.79 -22.04
N LYS A 125 -12.48 6.21 -22.54
CA LYS A 125 -12.79 6.10 -23.96
C LYS A 125 -11.93 7.11 -24.74
N THR A 126 -11.21 6.62 -25.74
CA THR A 126 -10.42 7.42 -26.68
C THR A 126 -10.86 7.13 -28.10
N ASP A 127 -10.20 7.77 -29.08
CA ASP A 127 -10.43 7.45 -30.49
C ASP A 127 -9.90 6.07 -30.90
N ILE A 128 -9.06 5.47 -30.07
CA ILE A 128 -8.56 4.10 -30.24
C ILE A 128 -9.55 3.15 -29.59
N MET A 129 -10.01 2.14 -30.35
CA MET A 129 -10.90 1.12 -29.84
C MET A 129 -10.21 0.31 -28.74
N ASP A 130 -10.78 0.30 -27.54
CA ASP A 130 -10.36 -0.53 -26.42
C ASP A 130 -11.59 -1.26 -25.88
N LEU A 131 -11.51 -2.60 -25.77
CA LEU A 131 -12.61 -3.45 -25.29
C LEU A 131 -12.76 -3.38 -23.76
N ASP A 132 -11.78 -2.83 -23.07
CA ASP A 132 -11.74 -2.71 -21.61
C ASP A 132 -12.09 -1.31 -21.11
N VAL A 133 -12.65 -0.45 -21.99
CA VAL A 133 -13.14 0.89 -21.61
C VAL A 133 -14.09 0.80 -20.41
N TYR A 134 -13.90 1.69 -19.46
CA TYR A 134 -14.60 1.78 -18.16
C TYR A 134 -14.29 0.65 -17.17
N LYS A 135 -13.32 -0.21 -17.42
CA LYS A 135 -12.80 -1.14 -16.41
C LYS A 135 -11.61 -0.52 -15.67
N MET A 136 -11.29 -1.09 -14.50
CA MET A 136 -10.04 -0.77 -13.80
C MET A 136 -8.84 -1.24 -14.65
N ASP A 137 -7.88 -0.36 -14.85
CA ASP A 137 -6.70 -0.65 -15.67
C ASP A 137 -5.69 -1.51 -14.91
N PRO A 138 -5.35 -2.70 -15.42
CA PRO A 138 -4.36 -3.56 -14.78
C PRO A 138 -2.92 -3.02 -14.86
N ASN A 139 -2.62 -2.13 -15.82
CA ASN A 139 -1.27 -1.60 -16.00
C ASN A 139 -1.24 -0.34 -16.89
N PRO A 140 -1.58 0.82 -16.35
CA PRO A 140 -1.78 2.05 -17.13
C PRO A 140 -0.50 2.81 -17.49
N TYR A 141 0.69 2.28 -17.22
CA TYR A 141 1.98 3.00 -17.26
C TYR A 141 2.26 3.76 -18.57
N ASN A 142 1.75 3.28 -19.68
CA ASN A 142 1.97 3.85 -21.03
C ASN A 142 0.81 4.71 -21.55
N LYS A 143 -0.20 5.00 -20.72
CA LYS A 143 -1.36 5.80 -21.12
C LYS A 143 -1.16 7.26 -20.77
N ASP A 144 -1.11 8.13 -21.80
CA ASP A 144 -1.09 9.58 -21.64
C ASP A 144 -2.49 10.16 -21.88
N ASN A 145 -3.41 9.84 -20.98
CA ASN A 145 -4.80 10.30 -21.00
C ASN A 145 -5.41 10.30 -19.58
N GLU A 146 -6.72 10.57 -19.49
CA GLU A 146 -7.45 10.67 -18.22
C GLU A 146 -7.42 9.37 -17.37
N THR A 147 -7.08 8.22 -17.95
CA THR A 147 -6.86 6.99 -17.17
C THR A 147 -5.75 7.20 -16.15
N ASN A 148 -4.68 7.88 -16.55
CA ASN A 148 -3.45 8.06 -15.77
C ASN A 148 -3.24 9.50 -15.26
N TRP A 149 -3.96 10.48 -15.80
CA TRP A 149 -3.82 11.85 -15.33
C TRP A 149 -4.35 12.02 -13.91
N VAL A 150 -3.65 12.81 -13.14
CA VAL A 150 -3.99 13.08 -11.74
C VAL A 150 -5.15 14.08 -11.66
N ASN A 151 -6.28 13.64 -11.12
CA ASN A 151 -7.43 14.50 -10.88
C ASN A 151 -7.49 14.96 -9.42
N TRP A 152 -7.01 16.15 -9.15
CA TRP A 152 -6.97 16.74 -7.81
C TRP A 152 -8.35 16.95 -7.18
N ASN A 153 -9.42 17.02 -7.97
CA ASN A 153 -10.78 17.14 -7.46
C ASN A 153 -11.25 15.88 -6.74
N GLU A 154 -10.62 14.73 -6.99
CA GLU A 154 -10.93 13.45 -6.34
C GLU A 154 -10.56 13.42 -4.86
N ILE A 155 -9.70 14.32 -4.39
CA ILE A 155 -9.33 14.45 -2.96
C ILE A 155 -10.57 14.55 -2.07
N LYS A 156 -11.62 15.25 -2.54
CA LYS A 156 -12.87 15.46 -1.79
C LYS A 156 -13.55 14.17 -1.38
N GLN A 157 -13.35 13.09 -2.12
CA GLN A 157 -14.00 11.79 -1.86
C GLN A 157 -13.42 11.11 -0.61
N ASN A 158 -12.14 11.29 -0.32
CA ASN A 158 -11.44 10.61 0.77
C ASN A 158 -10.49 11.55 1.53
N GLU A 159 -10.95 12.75 1.91
CA GLU A 159 -10.14 13.75 2.63
C GLU A 159 -9.55 13.22 3.94
N ASP A 160 -10.26 12.33 4.62
CA ASP A 160 -9.81 11.71 5.86
C ASP A 160 -8.57 10.84 5.64
N LEU A 161 -8.47 10.18 4.48
CA LEU A 161 -7.29 9.42 4.08
C LEU A 161 -6.10 10.35 3.83
N VAL A 162 -6.31 11.46 3.10
CA VAL A 162 -5.27 12.47 2.87
C VAL A 162 -4.76 13.04 4.20
N ARG A 163 -5.67 13.36 5.13
CA ARG A 163 -5.28 13.83 6.48
C ARG A 163 -4.46 12.78 7.24
N PHE A 164 -4.79 11.51 7.06
CA PHE A 164 -4.05 10.41 7.67
C PHE A 164 -2.63 10.31 7.11
N TYR A 165 -2.45 10.32 5.79
CA TYR A 165 -1.13 10.33 5.14
C TYR A 165 -0.28 11.52 5.60
N LYS A 166 -0.86 12.73 5.64
CA LYS A 166 -0.17 13.94 6.16
C LYS A 166 0.35 13.74 7.59
N LYS A 167 -0.45 13.11 8.46
CA LYS A 167 -0.02 12.80 9.84
C LYS A 167 1.13 11.81 9.87
N LEU A 168 1.07 10.75 9.07
CA LEU A 168 2.15 9.75 9.00
C LEU A 168 3.46 10.35 8.48
N ILE A 169 3.38 11.18 7.44
CA ILE A 169 4.54 11.90 6.90
C ILE A 169 5.16 12.79 7.98
N LYS A 170 4.32 13.51 8.73
CA LYS A 170 4.77 14.35 9.85
C LYS A 170 5.48 13.53 10.92
N ILE A 171 4.86 12.42 11.39
CA ILE A 171 5.45 11.51 12.38
C ILE A 171 6.82 11.00 11.89
N ARG A 172 6.92 10.56 10.63
CA ARG A 172 8.17 10.07 10.08
C ARG A 172 9.24 11.16 9.98
N LYS A 173 8.86 12.40 9.63
CA LYS A 173 9.78 13.54 9.57
C LYS A 173 10.31 13.94 10.94
N GLU A 174 9.45 13.94 11.95
CA GLU A 174 9.79 14.32 13.32
C GLU A 174 10.56 13.22 14.07
N ASN A 175 10.34 11.96 13.71
CA ASN A 175 11.03 10.82 14.31
C ASN A 175 12.20 10.34 13.44
N THR A 176 13.40 10.80 13.75
CA THR A 176 14.62 10.44 13.01
C THR A 176 14.96 8.94 13.07
N LEU A 177 14.51 8.25 14.14
CA LEU A 177 14.76 6.82 14.31
C LEU A 177 14.04 5.97 13.25
N LEU A 178 12.86 6.41 12.76
CA LEU A 178 12.17 5.75 11.65
C LEU A 178 12.93 5.87 10.32
N ARG A 179 13.92 6.75 10.26
CA ARG A 179 14.79 6.99 9.09
C ARG A 179 16.23 6.56 9.33
N ASN A 180 16.47 5.78 10.40
CA ASN A 180 17.80 5.30 10.74
C ASN A 180 18.29 4.29 9.68
N LYS A 181 19.59 4.28 9.43
CA LYS A 181 20.24 3.34 8.53
C LYS A 181 20.56 2.00 9.19
N ASP A 182 20.40 1.92 10.51
CA ASP A 182 20.66 0.71 11.28
C ASP A 182 19.35 0.06 11.71
N TYR A 183 18.98 -1.04 11.05
CA TYR A 183 17.77 -1.80 11.36
C TYR A 183 17.84 -2.51 12.72
N ARG A 184 19.04 -2.68 13.32
CA ARG A 184 19.23 -3.33 14.62
C ARG A 184 18.63 -2.55 15.77
N ILE A 185 18.26 -1.28 15.55
CA ILE A 185 17.49 -0.49 16.52
C ILE A 185 16.06 -0.97 16.70
N LEU A 186 15.53 -1.77 15.75
CA LEU A 186 14.20 -2.35 15.82
C LEU A 186 14.21 -3.58 16.73
N LYS A 187 13.38 -3.55 17.76
CA LYS A 187 13.16 -4.70 18.65
C LYS A 187 11.75 -5.22 18.44
N PHE A 188 11.62 -6.32 17.71
CA PHE A 188 10.33 -6.95 17.50
C PHE A 188 9.76 -7.52 18.78
N ILE A 189 8.45 -7.36 18.96
CA ILE A 189 7.69 -7.90 20.07
C ILE A 189 6.87 -9.04 19.50
N GLU A 190 7.11 -10.25 19.98
CA GLU A 190 6.36 -11.42 19.57
C GLU A 190 5.13 -11.58 20.48
N PHE A 191 3.99 -11.72 19.84
CA PHE A 191 2.74 -12.04 20.51
C PHE A 191 2.36 -13.48 20.15
N GLU A 192 1.79 -14.21 21.08
CA GLU A 192 1.22 -15.53 20.81
C GLU A 192 0.06 -15.43 19.81
N ASN A 193 -0.65 -14.30 19.81
CA ASN A 193 -1.70 -14.03 18.88
C ASN A 193 -1.12 -13.81 17.47
N ARG A 194 -1.55 -14.64 16.52
CA ARG A 194 -1.07 -14.66 15.15
C ARG A 194 -1.47 -13.45 14.30
N TYR A 195 -2.36 -12.60 14.78
CA TYR A 195 -2.85 -11.43 14.06
C TYR A 195 -2.18 -10.13 14.50
N PHE A 196 -1.16 -10.21 15.32
CA PHE A 196 -0.53 -9.05 15.91
C PHE A 196 0.98 -9.09 15.68
N LEU A 197 1.54 -7.98 15.20
CA LEU A 197 2.97 -7.74 15.15
C LEU A 197 3.26 -6.38 15.78
N GLY A 198 4.26 -6.35 16.66
CA GLY A 198 4.74 -5.09 17.23
C GLY A 198 6.26 -5.01 17.16
N TYR A 199 6.75 -3.80 17.20
CA TYR A 199 8.17 -3.54 17.38
C TYR A 199 8.39 -2.22 18.12
N LYS A 200 9.54 -2.10 18.76
CA LYS A 200 10.00 -0.88 19.40
C LYS A 200 11.11 -0.25 18.59
N VAL A 201 11.07 1.07 18.54
CA VAL A 201 12.18 1.91 18.10
C VAL A 201 12.50 2.81 19.28
N ASN A 202 13.56 2.50 20.03
CA ASN A 202 13.80 3.03 21.37
C ASN A 202 12.59 2.78 22.29
N GLU A 203 12.07 3.84 22.92
CA GLU A 203 10.92 3.78 23.82
C GLU A 203 9.56 3.84 23.10
N THR A 204 9.56 4.12 21.78
CA THR A 204 8.32 4.16 21.00
C THR A 204 7.93 2.75 20.54
N MET A 205 6.77 2.29 20.96
CA MET A 205 6.17 1.04 20.49
C MET A 205 5.26 1.30 19.30
N ILE A 206 5.42 0.51 18.25
CA ILE A 206 4.59 0.48 17.06
C ILE A 206 3.96 -0.91 16.96
N ALA A 207 2.65 -0.98 16.84
CA ALA A 207 1.92 -2.23 16.81
C ALA A 207 0.75 -2.17 15.81
N PHE A 208 0.49 -3.28 15.11
CA PHE A 208 -0.59 -3.42 14.12
C PHE A 208 -0.99 -4.87 13.92
#